data_24d5146dd689aa9235d0430d0691cb1d
#
_entry.id   24d5146dd689aa9235d0430d0691cb1d
#
_cell.length_a   1.000
_cell.length_b   1.000
_cell.length_c   1.000
_cell.angle_alpha   90.00
_cell.angle_beta   90.00
_cell.angle_gamma   90.00
#
_symmetry.space_group_name_H-M   'P 1'
#
loop_
_entity.id
_entity.type
_entity.pdbx_description
1 polymer ?
#
loop_
_entity_poly.entity_id
_entity_poly.type
_entity_poly.pdbx_seq_one_letter_code
_entity_poly.pdbx_strand_id
1 'polypeptide(L)'
;DVIRSVKRPVKDVDYGFVGDVKQVNAEFLGDLIHKGIVPVMAPLTHDGAGNLLNTNADTIAGETAKALAALFDVTLVFCFEKKGVLRDENDDDSVIPQITPVEFKQYVADGVIQGGMIPKLENSFEALNAGVTEVVITLASAINENSGTRIKK
;
A
#
# COMPACT_ATOMS: atom_id res chain seq x y z
N ASP A 1 20.70 4.65 -2.79
CA ASP A 1 19.76 3.86 -1.95
C ASP A 1 18.37 4.47 -2.04
N VAL A 2 17.39 3.75 -2.59
CA VAL A 2 16.01 4.24 -2.65
C VAL A 2 15.22 3.72 -1.45
N ILE A 3 15.24 2.40 -1.22
CA ILE A 3 14.55 1.78 -0.09
C ILE A 3 15.53 0.85 0.65
N ARG A 4 15.73 1.13 1.93
CA ARG A 4 16.53 0.29 2.83
C ARG A 4 15.61 -0.52 3.73
N SER A 5 15.94 -1.78 3.89
CA SER A 5 15.22 -2.73 4.75
C SER A 5 16.17 -3.42 5.72
N VAL A 6 15.62 -4.09 6.70
CA VAL A 6 16.35 -5.07 7.52
C VAL A 6 15.78 -6.46 7.21
N LYS A 7 16.64 -7.48 7.27
CA LYS A 7 16.18 -8.85 7.16
C LYS A 7 15.15 -9.13 8.26
N ARG A 8 14.02 -9.70 7.88
CA ARG A 8 12.98 -10.05 8.85
C ARG A 8 13.53 -10.99 9.91
N PRO A 9 13.35 -10.67 11.20
CA PRO A 9 13.82 -11.54 12.28
C PRO A 9 13.15 -12.91 12.21
N VAL A 10 13.94 -13.97 12.43
CA VAL A 10 13.42 -15.33 12.59
C VAL A 10 12.64 -15.39 13.90
N LYS A 11 11.40 -15.86 13.82
CA LYS A 11 10.55 -16.21 14.95
C LYS A 11 10.18 -17.68 14.83
N ASP A 12 8.89 -17.99 14.68
CA ASP A 12 8.40 -19.36 14.48
C ASP A 12 8.77 -19.92 13.10
N VAL A 13 8.96 -19.04 12.10
CA VAL A 13 9.31 -19.39 10.74
C VAL A 13 10.48 -18.52 10.27
N ASP A 14 11.47 -19.13 9.62
CA ASP A 14 12.51 -18.41 8.88
C ASP A 14 12.03 -18.16 7.44
N TYR A 15 11.74 -16.90 7.14
CA TYR A 15 11.34 -16.45 5.80
C TYR A 15 12.53 -16.23 4.85
N GLY A 16 13.76 -16.55 5.25
CA GLY A 16 14.94 -16.37 4.43
C GLY A 16 15.27 -14.90 4.16
N PHE A 17 15.45 -14.54 2.89
CA PHE A 17 15.82 -13.19 2.47
C PHE A 17 14.60 -12.29 2.28
N VAL A 18 13.77 -12.16 3.31
CA VAL A 18 12.64 -11.21 3.36
C VAL A 18 13.03 -9.95 4.13
N GLY A 19 12.65 -8.79 3.59
CA GLY A 19 12.96 -7.47 4.16
C GLY A 19 11.74 -6.76 4.73
N ASP A 20 11.96 -6.13 5.88
CA ASP A 20 11.04 -5.17 6.47
C ASP A 20 11.59 -3.76 6.26
N VAL A 21 10.82 -2.88 5.59
CA VAL A 21 11.27 -1.53 5.22
C VAL A 21 11.61 -0.72 6.46
N LYS A 22 12.74 -0.02 6.42
CA LYS A 22 13.20 0.88 7.47
C LYS A 22 13.25 2.32 7.03
N GLN A 23 13.58 2.56 5.76
CA GLN A 23 13.75 3.90 5.26
C GLN A 23 13.48 3.95 3.75
N VAL A 24 12.78 4.99 3.34
CA VAL A 24 12.62 5.40 1.94
C VAL A 24 13.32 6.75 1.77
N ASN A 25 14.13 6.88 0.72
CA ASN A 25 14.79 8.14 0.38
C ASN A 25 13.82 9.05 -0.38
N ALA A 26 12.99 9.78 0.37
CA ALA A 26 11.95 10.65 -0.16
C ALA A 26 12.54 11.82 -0.97
N GLU A 27 13.67 12.39 -0.54
CA GLU A 27 14.34 13.49 -1.25
C GLU A 27 14.79 13.05 -2.64
N PHE A 28 15.45 11.90 -2.76
CA PHE A 28 15.88 11.37 -4.05
C PHE A 28 14.70 11.08 -4.97
N LEU A 29 13.62 10.48 -4.46
CA LEU A 29 12.41 10.25 -5.23
C LEU A 29 11.75 11.56 -5.64
N GLY A 30 11.68 12.54 -4.75
CA GLY A 30 11.17 13.88 -5.01
C GLY A 30 11.95 14.59 -6.13
N ASP A 31 13.27 14.50 -6.11
CA ASP A 31 14.14 15.05 -7.17
C ASP A 31 13.86 14.43 -8.55
N LEU A 32 13.63 13.12 -8.60
CA LEU A 32 13.25 12.43 -9.84
C LEU A 32 11.89 12.94 -10.34
N ILE A 33 10.90 13.03 -9.46
CA ILE A 33 9.54 13.49 -9.78
C ILE A 33 9.58 14.94 -10.29
N HIS A 34 10.31 15.84 -9.64
CA HIS A 34 10.46 17.22 -10.09
C HIS A 34 11.12 17.35 -11.48
N LYS A 35 11.95 16.37 -11.86
CA LYS A 35 12.54 16.28 -13.22
C LYS A 35 11.62 15.60 -14.24
N GLY A 36 10.39 15.26 -13.87
CA GLY A 36 9.43 14.59 -14.74
C GLY A 36 9.73 13.09 -14.93
N ILE A 37 10.58 12.49 -14.10
CA ILE A 37 10.89 11.07 -14.15
C ILE A 37 9.87 10.31 -13.30
N VAL A 38 9.28 9.25 -13.85
CA VAL A 38 8.39 8.35 -13.12
C VAL A 38 9.20 7.18 -12.54
N PRO A 39 9.40 7.10 -11.21
CA PRO A 39 10.08 5.97 -10.61
C PRO A 39 9.22 4.71 -10.68
N VAL A 40 9.78 3.63 -11.25
CA VAL A 40 9.16 2.29 -11.23
C VAL A 40 9.99 1.41 -10.31
N MET A 41 9.39 0.97 -9.20
CA MET A 41 10.10 0.27 -8.14
C MET A 41 9.71 -1.21 -8.10
N ALA A 42 10.73 -2.08 -8.09
CA ALA A 42 10.54 -3.49 -7.85
C ALA A 42 10.36 -3.78 -6.34
N PRO A 43 9.71 -4.88 -5.95
CA PRO A 43 9.59 -5.29 -4.55
C PRO A 43 10.89 -5.94 -4.03
N LEU A 44 12.01 -5.30 -4.35
CA LEU A 44 13.37 -5.70 -3.95
C LEU A 44 14.03 -4.53 -3.23
N THR A 45 14.51 -4.81 -2.04
CA THR A 45 15.20 -3.85 -1.19
C THR A 45 16.59 -4.36 -0.82
N HIS A 46 17.34 -3.64 -0.04
CA HIS A 46 18.67 -4.05 0.42
C HIS A 46 18.88 -3.65 1.89
N ASP A 47 19.82 -4.32 2.56
CA ASP A 47 20.16 -4.06 3.96
C ASP A 47 21.31 -3.06 4.13
N GLY A 48 21.92 -2.59 3.04
CA GLY A 48 23.10 -1.73 3.04
C GLY A 48 24.42 -2.49 3.26
N ALA A 49 24.38 -3.81 3.44
CA ALA A 49 25.54 -4.67 3.62
C ALA A 49 25.78 -5.61 2.41
N GLY A 50 25.09 -5.37 1.30
CA GLY A 50 25.23 -6.13 0.05
C GLY A 50 24.21 -7.24 -0.15
N ASN A 51 23.28 -7.44 0.77
CA ASN A 51 22.21 -8.43 0.59
C ASN A 51 20.96 -7.78 -0.01
N LEU A 52 20.38 -8.46 -1.00
CA LEU A 52 19.05 -8.15 -1.53
C LEU A 52 17.98 -8.89 -0.72
N LEU A 53 16.88 -8.18 -0.46
CA LEU A 53 15.76 -8.66 0.33
C LEU A 53 14.46 -8.56 -0.47
N ASN A 54 13.71 -9.66 -0.52
CA ASN A 54 12.36 -9.66 -1.08
C ASN A 54 11.42 -8.93 -0.11
N THR A 55 10.63 -7.99 -0.62
CA THR A 55 9.71 -7.18 0.19
C THR A 55 8.33 -7.20 -0.45
N ASN A 56 7.29 -7.18 0.36
CA ASN A 56 5.91 -7.13 -0.14
C ASN A 56 5.67 -5.84 -0.92
N ALA A 57 5.07 -5.94 -2.11
CA ALA A 57 4.84 -4.80 -3.00
C ALA A 57 3.87 -3.75 -2.40
N ASP A 58 2.83 -4.18 -1.70
CA ASP A 58 1.90 -3.26 -1.01
C ASP A 58 2.63 -2.49 0.09
N THR A 59 3.59 -3.13 0.79
CA THR A 59 4.45 -2.48 1.77
C THR A 59 5.35 -1.43 1.10
N ILE A 60 5.99 -1.76 -0.03
CA ILE A 60 6.78 -0.79 -0.80
C ILE A 60 5.93 0.43 -1.18
N ALA A 61 4.74 0.20 -1.73
CA ALA A 61 3.84 1.28 -2.13
C ALA A 61 3.42 2.14 -0.93
N GLY A 62 3.00 1.53 0.17
CA GLY A 62 2.58 2.23 1.39
C GLY A 62 3.72 3.04 2.03
N GLU A 63 4.90 2.44 2.20
CA GLU A 63 6.05 3.13 2.80
C GLU A 63 6.56 4.28 1.92
N THR A 64 6.53 4.09 0.59
CA THR A 64 6.87 5.16 -0.36
C THR A 64 5.87 6.31 -0.29
N ALA A 65 4.58 6.01 -0.27
CA ALA A 65 3.53 7.01 -0.16
C ALA A 65 3.65 7.81 1.15
N LYS A 66 3.89 7.13 2.28
CA LYS A 66 4.12 7.77 3.59
C LYS A 66 5.33 8.70 3.57
N ALA A 67 6.43 8.26 2.99
CA ALA A 67 7.64 9.06 2.90
C ALA A 67 7.47 10.31 2.02
N LEU A 68 6.79 10.16 0.88
CA LEU A 68 6.52 11.27 -0.05
C LEU A 68 5.46 12.25 0.46
N ALA A 69 4.58 11.84 1.37
CA ALA A 69 3.54 12.69 1.94
C ALA A 69 4.10 13.91 2.71
N ALA A 70 5.37 13.87 3.10
CA ALA A 70 6.06 15.03 3.67
C ALA A 70 6.42 16.11 2.63
N LEU A 71 6.43 15.78 1.34
CA LEU A 71 6.88 16.63 0.24
C LEU A 71 5.76 16.95 -0.76
N PHE A 72 4.73 16.11 -0.83
CA PHE A 72 3.67 16.18 -1.84
C PHE A 72 2.29 15.86 -1.25
N ASP A 73 1.25 16.32 -1.95
CA ASP A 73 -0.09 15.76 -1.78
C ASP A 73 -0.14 14.41 -2.48
N VAL A 74 -0.20 13.32 -1.71
CA VAL A 74 -0.07 11.95 -2.21
C VAL A 74 -1.41 11.25 -2.23
N THR A 75 -1.78 10.71 -3.38
CA THR A 75 -2.84 9.70 -3.53
C THR A 75 -2.20 8.33 -3.74
N LEU A 76 -2.43 7.40 -2.83
CA LEU A 76 -2.01 6.01 -2.96
C LEU A 76 -3.11 5.19 -3.62
N VAL A 77 -2.82 4.59 -4.76
CA VAL A 77 -3.78 3.74 -5.48
C VAL A 77 -3.30 2.30 -5.48
N PHE A 78 -4.07 1.42 -4.85
CA PHE A 78 -3.87 -0.02 -4.97
C PHE A 78 -4.70 -0.55 -6.15
N CYS A 79 -4.00 -1.02 -7.18
CA CYS A 79 -4.61 -1.71 -8.30
C CYS A 79 -4.86 -3.18 -7.96
N PHE A 80 -6.08 -3.63 -8.19
CA PHE A 80 -6.56 -4.95 -7.82
C PHE A 80 -7.32 -5.61 -8.97
N GLU A 81 -7.71 -6.88 -8.82
CA GLU A 81 -8.48 -7.62 -9.83
C GLU A 81 -9.97 -7.30 -9.82
N LYS A 82 -10.45 -6.71 -8.72
CA LYS A 82 -11.84 -6.29 -8.54
C LYS A 82 -11.97 -4.77 -8.64
N LYS A 83 -13.17 -4.30 -8.93
CA LYS A 83 -13.48 -2.87 -9.07
C LYS A 83 -13.25 -2.07 -7.78
N GLY A 84 -13.09 -2.73 -6.65
CA GLY A 84 -12.89 -2.16 -5.32
C GLY A 84 -13.07 -3.24 -4.25
N VAL A 85 -13.28 -2.85 -3.01
CA VAL A 85 -13.71 -3.75 -1.94
C VAL A 85 -15.19 -4.07 -2.16
N LEU A 86 -15.51 -5.33 -2.34
CA LEU A 86 -16.87 -5.78 -2.59
C LEU A 86 -17.57 -6.16 -1.29
N ARG A 87 -18.87 -5.91 -1.22
CA ARG A 87 -19.73 -6.39 -0.14
C ARG A 87 -20.00 -7.88 -0.26
N ASP A 88 -20.12 -8.37 -1.49
CA ASP A 88 -20.25 -9.78 -1.88
C ASP A 88 -19.20 -10.09 -2.95
N GLU A 89 -18.31 -11.04 -2.68
CA GLU A 89 -17.24 -11.44 -3.60
C GLU A 89 -17.73 -11.94 -4.96
N ASN A 90 -18.99 -12.43 -5.01
CA ASN A 90 -19.61 -12.96 -6.22
C ASN A 90 -20.38 -11.90 -7.02
N ASP A 91 -20.50 -10.68 -6.51
CA ASP A 91 -21.18 -9.57 -7.17
C ASP A 91 -20.20 -8.41 -7.41
N ASP A 92 -19.70 -8.30 -8.63
CA ASP A 92 -18.74 -7.26 -9.04
C ASP A 92 -19.33 -5.84 -9.01
N ASP A 93 -20.64 -5.68 -8.88
CA ASP A 93 -21.29 -4.38 -8.75
C ASP A 93 -21.57 -4.00 -7.28
N SER A 94 -21.26 -4.89 -6.33
CA SER A 94 -21.41 -4.66 -4.88
C SER A 94 -20.28 -3.82 -4.26
N VAL A 95 -19.63 -2.97 -5.03
CA VAL A 95 -18.50 -2.16 -4.56
C VAL A 95 -18.92 -1.27 -3.38
N ILE A 96 -18.15 -1.32 -2.31
CA ILE A 96 -18.26 -0.41 -1.18
C ILE A 96 -17.51 0.89 -1.56
N PRO A 97 -18.21 2.01 -1.78
CA PRO A 97 -17.58 3.21 -2.33
C PRO A 97 -16.62 3.88 -1.36
N GLN A 98 -16.84 3.72 -0.06
CA GLN A 98 -16.04 4.32 1.00
C GLN A 98 -15.97 3.42 2.21
N ILE A 99 -14.83 3.41 2.90
CA ILE A 99 -14.63 2.67 4.16
C ILE A 99 -13.89 3.57 5.15
N THR A 100 -14.51 3.76 6.33
CA THR A 100 -13.92 4.39 7.51
C THR A 100 -13.37 3.35 8.48
N PRO A 101 -12.55 3.72 9.49
CA PRO A 101 -12.06 2.76 10.50
C PRO A 101 -13.18 2.05 11.27
N VAL A 102 -14.32 2.71 11.47
CA VAL A 102 -15.48 2.13 12.16
C VAL A 102 -16.15 1.09 11.28
N GLU A 103 -16.42 1.45 10.02
CA GLU A 103 -17.01 0.54 9.04
C GLU A 103 -16.11 -0.65 8.75
N PHE A 104 -14.79 -0.44 8.68
CA PHE A 104 -13.81 -1.53 8.51
C PHE A 104 -13.95 -2.58 9.62
N LYS A 105 -13.98 -2.15 10.88
CA LYS A 105 -14.15 -3.07 12.02
C LYS A 105 -15.46 -3.84 11.92
N GLN A 106 -16.53 -3.17 11.52
CA GLN A 106 -17.83 -3.80 11.33
C GLN A 106 -17.79 -4.83 10.20
N TYR A 107 -17.25 -4.48 9.02
CA TYR A 107 -17.15 -5.39 7.89
C TYR A 107 -16.26 -6.61 8.17
N VAL A 108 -15.22 -6.45 8.98
CA VAL A 108 -14.40 -7.60 9.43
C VAL A 108 -15.22 -8.49 10.37
N ALA A 109 -15.97 -7.91 11.33
CA ALA A 109 -16.80 -8.67 12.26
C ALA A 109 -17.94 -9.41 11.54
N ASP A 110 -18.52 -8.80 10.51
CA ASP A 110 -19.58 -9.38 9.70
C ASP A 110 -19.08 -10.39 8.64
N GLY A 111 -17.75 -10.57 8.54
CA GLY A 111 -17.13 -11.48 7.58
C GLY A 111 -17.19 -11.00 6.13
N VAL A 112 -17.51 -9.74 5.88
CA VAL A 112 -17.49 -9.11 4.54
C VAL A 112 -16.05 -8.89 4.08
N ILE A 113 -15.18 -8.40 4.97
CA ILE A 113 -13.76 -8.21 4.69
C ILE A 113 -12.97 -9.32 5.37
N GLN A 114 -12.22 -10.09 4.57
CA GLN A 114 -11.51 -11.28 5.03
C GLN A 114 -10.12 -11.40 4.38
N GLY A 115 -9.30 -12.32 4.90
CA GLY A 115 -8.04 -12.74 4.29
C GLY A 115 -7.07 -11.60 4.02
N GLY A 116 -6.49 -11.58 2.83
CA GLY A 116 -5.49 -10.59 2.42
C GLY A 116 -6.00 -9.15 2.29
N MET A 117 -7.33 -8.94 2.26
CA MET A 117 -7.90 -7.59 2.24
C MET A 117 -7.75 -6.87 3.59
N ILE A 118 -7.74 -7.60 4.70
CA ILE A 118 -7.56 -7.03 6.04
C ILE A 118 -6.24 -6.25 6.14
N PRO A 119 -5.05 -6.86 5.93
CA PRO A 119 -3.79 -6.14 6.03
C PRO A 119 -3.65 -5.02 4.98
N LYS A 120 -4.29 -5.14 3.81
CA LYS A 120 -4.30 -4.08 2.81
C LYS A 120 -5.04 -2.83 3.31
N LEU A 121 -6.18 -2.99 3.95
CA LEU A 121 -6.94 -1.88 4.54
C LEU A 121 -6.25 -1.30 5.78
N GLU A 122 -5.66 -2.15 6.62
CA GLU A 122 -4.84 -1.70 7.77
C GLU A 122 -3.69 -0.80 7.30
N ASN A 123 -2.91 -1.24 6.30
CA ASN A 123 -1.85 -0.44 5.69
C ASN A 123 -2.38 0.86 5.07
N SER A 124 -3.59 0.84 4.50
CA SER A 124 -4.25 2.03 3.95
C SER A 124 -4.56 3.06 5.04
N PHE A 125 -5.10 2.63 6.17
CA PHE A 125 -5.34 3.52 7.33
C PHE A 125 -4.03 4.04 7.92
N GLU A 126 -2.99 3.22 8.00
CA GLU A 126 -1.67 3.67 8.43
C GLU A 126 -1.10 4.74 7.50
N ALA A 127 -1.23 4.57 6.18
CA ALA A 127 -0.79 5.56 5.20
C ALA A 127 -1.51 6.90 5.38
N LEU A 128 -2.84 6.89 5.53
CA LEU A 128 -3.63 8.10 5.81
C LEU A 128 -3.20 8.77 7.11
N ASN A 129 -2.96 7.99 8.17
CA ASN A 129 -2.53 8.54 9.47
C ASN A 129 -1.12 9.15 9.38
N ALA A 130 -0.27 8.66 8.50
CA ALA A 130 1.07 9.18 8.22
C ALA A 130 1.09 10.40 7.29
N GLY A 131 -0.06 10.90 6.82
CA GLY A 131 -0.16 12.13 6.04
C GLY A 131 -0.48 11.94 4.56
N VAL A 132 -0.63 10.70 4.07
CA VAL A 132 -1.14 10.45 2.72
C VAL A 132 -2.53 11.06 2.59
N THR A 133 -2.77 11.80 1.52
CA THR A 133 -3.99 12.59 1.33
C THR A 133 -5.19 11.70 1.05
N GLU A 134 -5.02 10.68 0.25
CA GLU A 134 -6.08 9.76 -0.15
C GLU A 134 -5.52 8.36 -0.41
N VAL A 135 -6.31 7.33 -0.10
CA VAL A 135 -6.03 5.95 -0.53
C VAL A 135 -7.25 5.42 -1.28
N VAL A 136 -7.01 4.84 -2.45
CA VAL A 136 -8.04 4.25 -3.33
C VAL A 136 -7.67 2.81 -3.64
N ILE A 137 -8.65 1.92 -3.59
CA ILE A 137 -8.54 0.53 -4.06
C ILE A 137 -9.45 0.38 -5.27
N THR A 138 -8.88 0.05 -6.43
CA THR A 138 -9.63 -0.01 -7.69
C THR A 138 -9.09 -1.07 -8.64
N LEU A 139 -9.84 -1.34 -9.71
CA LEU A 139 -9.38 -2.18 -10.81
C LEU A 139 -8.29 -1.45 -11.63
N ALA A 140 -7.24 -2.15 -12.03
CA ALA A 140 -6.11 -1.55 -12.76
C ALA A 140 -6.54 -0.82 -14.04
N SER A 141 -7.54 -1.33 -14.77
CA SER A 141 -8.09 -0.69 -15.98
C SER A 141 -8.94 0.55 -15.70
N ALA A 142 -9.36 0.74 -14.45
CA ALA A 142 -10.24 1.83 -14.02
C ALA A 142 -9.52 2.92 -13.19
N ILE A 143 -8.19 2.92 -13.23
CA ILE A 143 -7.35 3.85 -12.42
C ILE A 143 -7.66 5.33 -12.70
N ASN A 144 -8.07 5.66 -13.92
CA ASN A 144 -8.42 7.02 -14.32
C ASN A 144 -9.93 7.32 -14.16
N GLU A 145 -10.69 6.36 -13.69
CA GLU A 145 -12.12 6.51 -13.43
C GLU A 145 -12.34 6.94 -11.97
N ASN A 146 -13.43 7.62 -11.72
CA ASN A 146 -13.83 7.97 -10.35
C ASN A 146 -14.55 6.80 -9.67
N SER A 147 -13.98 5.60 -9.80
CA SER A 147 -14.52 4.32 -9.31
C SER A 147 -13.61 3.71 -8.24
N GLY A 148 -14.07 2.65 -7.60
CA GLY A 148 -13.33 1.95 -6.57
C GLY A 148 -13.76 2.32 -5.15
N THR A 149 -12.98 1.84 -4.18
CA THR A 149 -13.20 2.08 -2.75
C THR A 149 -12.22 3.14 -2.25
N ARG A 150 -12.74 4.22 -1.68
CA ARG A 150 -11.95 5.27 -1.04
C ARG A 150 -11.84 5.00 0.46
N ILE A 151 -10.61 5.00 0.97
CA ILE A 151 -10.38 4.84 2.40
C ILE A 151 -10.33 6.23 3.04
N LYS A 152 -11.09 6.42 4.11
CA LYS A 152 -11.28 7.69 4.81
C LYS A 152 -10.86 7.57 6.27
N LYS A 153 -10.40 8.71 6.85
CA LYS A 153 -10.14 8.81 8.31
C LYS A 153 -11.42 8.80 9.10
#